data_1ae73dad60fc3c709d4301cf5952bd8d
#
_entry.id   1ae73dad60fc3c709d4301cf5952bd8d
#
_cell.length_a   1.000
_cell.length_b   1.000
_cell.length_c   1.000
_cell.angle_alpha   90.00
_cell.angle_beta   90.00
_cell.angle_gamma   90.00
#
_symmetry.space_group_name_H-M   'P 1'
#
loop_
_entity.id
_entity.type
_entity.pdbx_description
1 polymer ?
#
loop_
_entity_poly.entity_id
_entity_poly.type
_entity_poly.pdbx_seq_one_letter_code
_entity_poly.pdbx_strand_id
1 'polypeptide(L)'
;MENKTWTYADRYRHIKEVKIRHTEEKRIQQGGFMNADDYGNVPLPEDYHFTPIPADGDFIGYSGWAENFAAMLEIHPIYVDPIEILCGRWGDQLTKYRKTQGNYMDYRNFPEDRFPYDHLKPGIDLYGIDSGIGSDSHFNSDFNIGIALGWGGFLEKIRKYREIHKGDKEKQEFYDAEEKVVLAIQKWIQKHIDRIEELLKTEDRPEIRATLEEMLACNKNVISKKPETFLEACQYLAWFATVSRIYDRDGAGCWLDQLLYPFYKKDMESGLIDKDKARFILADLLIIDPHYYQLGGCDLEGNDMTNELSWLILEAAHELNTSANLTVRVHDNMDPAFFKKAVSYVFNDRNAWPRFSGHKGMMNYAKNQGVSEKDALERQAVGCGWSAVPGKEFCMNDVIKINCVKVFEVAFQEMMLAYHDAAPIDKEKYAPSLEKLYDIFKAHLKRAVKVIADCVEFYNQYQHITMPELVMNLQMYHTLEEGKNISQCAEIYTLCCDCLLYTSPRPRDS
;
A
#
# COMPACT_ATOMS: atom_id res chain seq x y z
N MET A 1 -6.01 9.27 -42.13
CA MET A 1 -4.99 9.38 -41.05
C MET A 1 -3.81 8.56 -41.52
N GLU A 2 -2.62 9.18 -41.66
CA GLU A 2 -1.43 8.46 -42.09
C GLU A 2 -1.17 7.26 -41.19
N ASN A 3 -0.75 6.14 -41.79
CA ASN A 3 -0.33 4.92 -41.06
C ASN A 3 0.92 5.23 -40.23
N LYS A 4 0.77 5.83 -39.05
CA LYS A 4 1.85 6.08 -38.14
C LYS A 4 2.21 4.77 -37.43
N THR A 5 3.43 4.29 -37.67
CA THR A 5 3.98 3.17 -36.87
C THR A 5 4.29 3.65 -35.45
N TRP A 6 3.76 2.97 -34.45
CA TRP A 6 3.99 3.29 -33.04
C TRP A 6 5.32 2.74 -32.54
N THR A 7 6.28 3.65 -32.39
CA THR A 7 7.56 3.33 -31.73
C THR A 7 7.40 3.28 -30.20
N TYR A 8 8.34 2.69 -29.48
CA TYR A 8 8.30 2.76 -28.01
C TYR A 8 8.34 4.20 -27.49
N ALA A 9 9.09 5.10 -28.14
CA ALA A 9 9.08 6.52 -27.78
C ALA A 9 7.69 7.18 -27.94
N ASP A 10 6.92 6.79 -28.95
CA ASP A 10 5.54 7.27 -29.12
C ASP A 10 4.62 6.70 -28.04
N ARG A 11 4.80 5.42 -27.68
CA ARG A 11 4.04 4.76 -26.62
C ARG A 11 4.34 5.37 -25.26
N TYR A 12 5.60 5.64 -24.92
CA TYR A 12 5.99 6.36 -23.69
C TYR A 12 5.30 7.72 -23.58
N ARG A 13 5.30 8.48 -24.67
CA ARG A 13 4.62 9.77 -24.69
C ARG A 13 3.14 9.62 -24.47
N HIS A 14 2.50 8.65 -25.13
CA HIS A 14 1.07 8.39 -25.01
C HIS A 14 0.68 8.04 -23.57
N ILE A 15 1.32 7.04 -22.94
CA ILE A 15 0.97 6.62 -21.59
C ILE A 15 1.16 7.74 -20.58
N LYS A 16 2.18 8.57 -20.75
CA LYS A 16 2.41 9.76 -19.92
C LYS A 16 1.29 10.81 -20.11
N GLU A 17 0.96 11.14 -21.34
CA GLU A 17 -0.10 12.12 -21.66
C GLU A 17 -1.46 11.66 -21.14
N VAL A 18 -1.77 10.36 -21.29
CA VAL A 18 -2.99 9.74 -20.77
C VAL A 18 -3.02 9.81 -19.25
N LYS A 19 -1.93 9.46 -18.56
CA LYS A 19 -1.83 9.54 -17.10
C LYS A 19 -2.08 10.96 -16.61
N ILE A 20 -1.44 11.96 -17.21
CA ILE A 20 -1.60 13.38 -16.84
C ILE A 20 -3.06 13.82 -17.04
N ARG A 21 -3.65 13.48 -18.18
CA ARG A 21 -5.05 13.81 -18.49
C ARG A 21 -6.00 13.16 -17.50
N HIS A 22 -5.88 11.86 -17.24
CA HIS A 22 -6.74 11.16 -16.29
C HIS A 22 -6.59 11.70 -14.87
N THR A 23 -5.37 12.04 -14.46
CA THR A 23 -5.11 12.67 -13.14
C THR A 23 -5.87 13.99 -13.02
N GLU A 24 -5.85 14.85 -14.05
CA GLU A 24 -6.57 16.12 -14.04
C GLU A 24 -8.08 15.94 -14.09
N GLU A 25 -8.59 15.04 -14.94
CA GLU A 25 -10.01 14.72 -15.01
C GLU A 25 -10.52 14.16 -13.67
N LYS A 26 -9.75 13.29 -13.05
CA LYS A 26 -10.06 12.73 -11.73
C LYS A 26 -10.05 13.80 -10.64
N ARG A 27 -9.07 14.69 -10.66
CA ARG A 27 -9.00 15.84 -9.75
C ARG A 27 -10.27 16.71 -9.85
N ILE A 28 -10.75 16.95 -11.06
CA ILE A 28 -11.98 17.71 -11.30
C ILE A 28 -13.19 16.96 -10.73
N GLN A 29 -13.31 15.65 -10.97
CA GLN A 29 -14.40 14.83 -10.43
C GLN A 29 -14.43 14.83 -8.90
N GLN A 30 -13.28 14.98 -8.24
CA GLN A 30 -13.15 15.04 -6.78
C GLN A 30 -13.25 16.48 -6.21
N GLY A 31 -13.77 17.42 -6.98
CA GLY A 31 -13.98 18.80 -6.50
C GLY A 31 -12.70 19.62 -6.33
N GLY A 32 -11.62 19.25 -7.01
CA GLY A 32 -10.35 19.97 -7.02
C GLY A 32 -9.35 19.53 -5.96
N PHE A 33 -9.64 18.54 -5.16
CA PHE A 33 -8.68 17.94 -4.23
C PHE A 33 -7.52 17.27 -4.97
N MET A 34 -6.33 17.35 -4.39
CA MET A 34 -5.07 17.17 -5.12
C MET A 34 -4.58 15.74 -5.21
N ASN A 35 -5.04 14.82 -4.37
CA ASN A 35 -4.45 13.50 -4.35
C ASN A 35 -5.22 12.54 -5.27
N ALA A 36 -4.91 12.62 -6.57
CA ALA A 36 -5.54 11.77 -7.57
C ALA A 36 -5.21 10.28 -7.36
N ASP A 37 -4.03 9.99 -6.82
CA ASP A 37 -3.62 8.61 -6.55
C ASP A 37 -4.44 7.96 -5.43
N ASP A 38 -5.02 8.75 -4.51
CA ASP A 38 -5.92 8.27 -3.48
C ASP A 38 -7.38 8.11 -3.95
N TYR A 39 -7.72 8.65 -5.12
CA TYR A 39 -9.09 8.67 -5.62
C TYR A 39 -9.29 7.90 -6.93
N GLY A 40 -8.27 7.25 -7.39
CA GLY A 40 -8.27 6.48 -8.63
C GLY A 40 -7.46 7.12 -9.75
N ASN A 41 -6.98 6.28 -10.66
CA ASN A 41 -6.12 6.70 -11.76
C ASN A 41 -6.84 6.72 -13.12
N VAL A 42 -8.16 6.49 -13.13
CA VAL A 42 -9.02 6.75 -14.28
C VAL A 42 -10.29 7.48 -13.83
N PRO A 43 -10.82 8.40 -14.65
CA PRO A 43 -12.09 9.04 -14.37
C PRO A 43 -13.23 8.01 -14.39
N LEU A 44 -14.22 8.21 -13.52
CA LEU A 44 -15.41 7.38 -13.50
C LEU A 44 -16.37 7.79 -14.60
N PRO A 45 -17.09 6.85 -15.26
CA PRO A 45 -18.19 7.17 -16.15
C PRO A 45 -19.26 8.04 -15.46
N GLU A 46 -19.96 8.87 -16.22
CA GLU A 46 -21.01 9.76 -15.68
C GLU A 46 -22.16 8.99 -15.01
N ASP A 47 -22.44 7.78 -15.48
CA ASP A 47 -23.48 6.90 -14.97
C ASP A 47 -22.97 5.93 -13.88
N TYR A 48 -21.70 6.03 -13.50
CA TYR A 48 -21.16 5.19 -12.44
C TYR A 48 -21.81 5.54 -11.11
N HIS A 49 -22.43 4.56 -10.49
CA HIS A 49 -23.03 4.69 -9.17
C HIS A 49 -22.92 3.38 -8.40
N PHE A 50 -22.17 3.39 -7.31
CA PHE A 50 -22.10 2.26 -6.38
C PHE A 50 -23.01 2.50 -5.18
N THR A 51 -23.84 1.51 -4.87
CA THR A 51 -24.66 1.50 -3.65
C THR A 51 -24.19 0.34 -2.77
N PRO A 52 -23.72 0.60 -1.54
CA PRO A 52 -23.28 -0.46 -0.64
C PRO A 52 -24.42 -1.34 -0.16
N ILE A 53 -24.09 -2.48 0.38
CA ILE A 53 -25.01 -3.48 0.96
C ILE A 53 -24.64 -3.68 2.44
N PRO A 54 -25.46 -3.19 3.39
CA PRO A 54 -26.70 -2.41 3.21
C PRO A 54 -26.46 -1.00 2.67
N ALA A 55 -27.51 -0.38 2.11
CA ALA A 55 -27.43 0.91 1.40
C ALA A 55 -26.94 2.09 2.27
N ASP A 56 -27.02 2.00 3.59
CA ASP A 56 -26.49 2.99 4.52
C ASP A 56 -24.98 2.82 4.79
N GLY A 57 -24.33 1.80 4.19
CA GLY A 57 -22.91 1.55 4.32
C GLY A 57 -22.49 0.89 5.64
N ASP A 58 -23.42 0.39 6.45
CA ASP A 58 -23.13 -0.27 7.74
C ASP A 58 -22.77 -1.76 7.54
N PHE A 59 -21.74 -2.02 6.73
CA PHE A 59 -21.25 -3.38 6.51
C PHE A 59 -20.00 -3.66 7.34
N ILE A 60 -19.95 -4.84 7.95
CA ILE A 60 -18.85 -5.33 8.78
C ILE A 60 -18.66 -6.84 8.55
N GLY A 61 -17.57 -7.38 9.10
CA GLY A 61 -17.25 -8.81 9.02
C GLY A 61 -16.80 -9.27 7.65
N TYR A 62 -16.33 -10.49 7.56
CA TYR A 62 -15.80 -11.05 6.32
C TYR A 62 -16.83 -11.05 5.19
N SER A 63 -18.03 -11.53 5.48
CA SER A 63 -19.12 -11.60 4.48
C SER A 63 -19.54 -10.24 3.96
N GLY A 64 -19.70 -9.23 4.85
CA GLY A 64 -20.12 -7.88 4.46
C GLY A 64 -19.10 -7.21 3.55
N TRP A 65 -17.82 -7.32 3.87
CA TRP A 65 -16.75 -6.77 3.04
C TRP A 65 -16.61 -7.47 1.69
N ALA A 66 -16.61 -8.82 1.68
CA ALA A 66 -16.50 -9.58 0.44
C ALA A 66 -17.68 -9.34 -0.51
N GLU A 67 -18.89 -9.21 0.02
CA GLU A 67 -20.09 -8.93 -0.77
C GLU A 67 -20.02 -7.55 -1.42
N ASN A 68 -19.66 -6.53 -0.67
CA ASN A 68 -19.53 -5.17 -1.18
C ASN A 68 -18.36 -5.03 -2.17
N PHE A 69 -17.24 -5.69 -1.91
CA PHE A 69 -16.12 -5.68 -2.85
C PHE A 69 -16.48 -6.37 -4.18
N ALA A 70 -17.15 -7.52 -4.11
CA ALA A 70 -17.61 -8.21 -5.32
C ALA A 70 -18.63 -7.36 -6.10
N ALA A 71 -19.57 -6.71 -5.41
CA ALA A 71 -20.54 -5.81 -6.03
C ALA A 71 -19.87 -4.59 -6.66
N MET A 72 -18.84 -4.03 -6.04
CA MET A 72 -18.08 -2.93 -6.62
C MET A 72 -17.30 -3.35 -7.87
N LEU A 73 -16.62 -4.49 -7.86
CA LEU A 73 -15.92 -5.02 -9.04
C LEU A 73 -16.88 -5.34 -10.20
N GLU A 74 -18.14 -5.68 -9.88
CA GLU A 74 -19.14 -5.95 -10.94
C GLU A 74 -19.41 -4.72 -11.79
N ILE A 75 -19.39 -3.52 -11.22
CA ILE A 75 -19.67 -2.26 -11.94
C ILE A 75 -18.42 -1.42 -12.16
N HIS A 76 -17.26 -1.84 -11.65
CA HIS A 76 -16.02 -1.07 -11.76
C HIS A 76 -15.61 -0.87 -13.23
N PRO A 77 -15.13 0.30 -13.63
CA PRO A 77 -14.73 0.58 -15.01
C PRO A 77 -13.77 -0.45 -15.57
N ILE A 78 -13.94 -0.76 -16.85
CA ILE A 78 -13.04 -1.60 -17.62
C ILE A 78 -12.14 -0.69 -18.43
N TYR A 79 -10.82 -0.77 -18.17
CA TYR A 79 -9.84 0.05 -18.86
C TYR A 79 -8.85 -0.81 -19.65
N VAL A 80 -8.86 -0.64 -20.96
CA VAL A 80 -7.90 -1.23 -21.89
C VAL A 80 -7.54 -0.18 -22.93
N ASP A 81 -6.28 0.24 -22.94
CA ASP A 81 -5.72 1.10 -23.98
C ASP A 81 -4.88 0.25 -24.94
N PRO A 82 -5.18 0.25 -26.25
CA PRO A 82 -4.43 -0.55 -27.23
C PRO A 82 -2.96 -0.17 -27.39
N ILE A 83 -2.56 1.00 -26.91
CA ILE A 83 -1.17 1.49 -26.99
C ILE A 83 -0.35 1.01 -25.79
N GLU A 84 -0.99 0.71 -24.68
CA GLU A 84 -0.38 0.11 -23.49
C GLU A 84 -0.08 -1.38 -23.74
N ILE A 85 0.61 -2.03 -22.81
CA ILE A 85 0.88 -3.47 -22.87
C ILE A 85 0.34 -4.22 -21.66
N LEU A 86 0.05 -3.51 -20.57
CA LEU A 86 -0.67 -3.99 -19.41
C LEU A 86 -2.06 -3.37 -19.39
N CYS A 87 -3.01 -4.05 -18.77
CA CYS A 87 -4.37 -3.52 -18.63
C CYS A 87 -4.82 -3.50 -17.17
N GLY A 88 -5.93 -2.82 -16.93
CA GLY A 88 -6.49 -2.64 -15.60
C GLY A 88 -6.09 -1.31 -14.98
N ARG A 89 -7.09 -0.59 -14.52
CA ARG A 89 -6.95 0.67 -13.77
C ARG A 89 -8.07 0.72 -12.74
N TRP A 90 -7.86 1.49 -11.70
CA TRP A 90 -8.87 1.67 -10.68
C TRP A 90 -9.42 3.10 -10.69
N GLY A 91 -10.69 3.25 -10.35
CA GLY A 91 -11.37 4.54 -10.39
C GLY A 91 -12.08 4.89 -9.10
N ASP A 92 -12.30 3.92 -8.20
CA ASP A 92 -13.02 4.11 -6.96
C ASP A 92 -12.60 3.12 -5.88
N GLN A 93 -12.89 3.43 -4.61
CA GLN A 93 -12.51 2.65 -3.43
C GLN A 93 -13.72 2.27 -2.60
N LEU A 94 -13.75 1.05 -2.10
CA LEU A 94 -14.84 0.52 -1.29
C LEU A 94 -15.01 1.27 0.04
N THR A 95 -13.93 1.66 0.67
CA THR A 95 -13.96 2.35 1.98
C THR A 95 -14.70 3.68 1.98
N LYS A 96 -14.79 4.36 0.84
CA LYS A 96 -15.56 5.62 0.71
C LYS A 96 -17.06 5.43 1.02
N TYR A 97 -17.56 4.21 0.88
CA TYR A 97 -18.97 3.88 1.01
C TYR A 97 -19.36 3.31 2.36
N ARG A 98 -18.40 3.26 3.29
CA ARG A 98 -18.69 2.86 4.66
C ARG A 98 -19.44 3.96 5.40
N LYS A 99 -20.40 3.54 6.23
CA LYS A 99 -21.13 4.45 7.13
C LYS A 99 -20.20 5.22 8.06
N THR A 100 -19.21 4.52 8.58
CA THR A 100 -18.15 5.12 9.39
C THR A 100 -17.02 5.61 8.48
N GLN A 101 -17.21 6.80 7.91
CA GLN A 101 -16.17 7.43 7.09
C GLN A 101 -15.08 8.04 7.98
N GLY A 102 -13.88 8.06 7.46
CA GLY A 102 -12.71 8.61 8.14
C GLY A 102 -11.74 7.53 8.57
N ASN A 103 -10.71 7.93 9.29
CA ASN A 103 -9.70 7.01 9.77
C ASN A 103 -10.35 5.98 10.71
N TYR A 104 -10.24 4.71 10.35
CA TYR A 104 -10.84 3.61 11.09
C TYR A 104 -10.20 3.36 12.47
N MET A 105 -9.06 3.98 12.76
CA MET A 105 -8.48 4.04 14.10
C MET A 105 -9.13 5.07 15.01
N ASP A 106 -9.98 5.92 14.47
CA ASP A 106 -10.75 6.84 15.28
C ASP A 106 -11.85 6.07 16.03
N TYR A 107 -11.76 6.04 17.37
CA TYR A 107 -12.75 5.36 18.20
C TYR A 107 -14.19 5.82 17.93
N ARG A 108 -14.39 7.05 17.45
CA ARG A 108 -15.70 7.60 17.06
C ARG A 108 -16.34 6.84 15.90
N ASN A 109 -15.55 6.07 15.13
CA ASN A 109 -16.02 5.22 14.05
C ASN A 109 -16.51 3.84 14.54
N PHE A 110 -16.35 3.54 15.83
CA PHE A 110 -16.79 2.28 16.42
C PHE A 110 -18.12 2.53 17.16
N PRO A 111 -19.25 1.95 16.72
CA PRO A 111 -20.49 2.01 17.46
C PRO A 111 -20.32 1.45 18.88
N GLU A 112 -20.59 2.26 19.89
CA GLU A 112 -20.30 1.93 21.30
C GLU A 112 -21.06 0.70 21.82
N ASP A 113 -22.25 0.46 21.27
CA ASP A 113 -23.06 -0.71 21.56
C ASP A 113 -22.42 -2.03 21.09
N ARG A 114 -21.51 -1.96 20.10
CA ARG A 114 -20.77 -3.12 19.57
C ARG A 114 -19.31 -3.14 20.06
N PHE A 115 -18.71 -1.96 20.22
CA PHE A 115 -17.27 -1.77 20.48
C PHE A 115 -17.08 -0.77 21.63
N PRO A 116 -17.08 -1.20 22.91
CA PRO A 116 -17.04 -0.31 24.06
C PRO A 116 -15.65 0.36 24.20
N TYR A 117 -15.57 1.67 23.94
CA TYR A 117 -14.33 2.45 23.95
C TYR A 117 -14.28 3.60 24.96
N ASP A 118 -15.27 3.71 25.84
CA ASP A 118 -15.34 4.80 26.84
C ASP A 118 -14.08 4.96 27.69
N HIS A 119 -13.40 3.86 27.97
CA HIS A 119 -12.17 3.85 28.77
C HIS A 119 -10.98 4.53 28.06
N LEU A 120 -11.02 4.71 26.74
CA LEU A 120 -9.97 5.35 25.94
C LEU A 120 -10.14 6.86 25.88
N LYS A 121 -11.38 7.36 25.89
CA LYS A 121 -11.73 8.78 25.68
C LYS A 121 -10.94 9.74 26.58
N PRO A 122 -10.85 9.53 27.92
CA PRO A 122 -10.19 10.50 28.80
C PRO A 122 -8.72 10.72 28.45
N GLY A 123 -8.02 9.66 28.04
CA GLY A 123 -6.61 9.77 27.66
C GLY A 123 -6.44 10.44 26.28
N ILE A 124 -7.30 10.11 25.34
CA ILE A 124 -7.33 10.70 23.99
C ILE A 124 -7.56 12.20 24.11
N ASP A 125 -8.57 12.62 24.85
CA ASP A 125 -8.93 14.04 25.02
C ASP A 125 -7.82 14.82 25.75
N LEU A 126 -7.26 14.25 26.82
CA LEU A 126 -6.20 14.88 27.59
C LEU A 126 -4.98 15.24 26.74
N TYR A 127 -4.54 14.32 25.91
CA TYR A 127 -3.30 14.47 25.13
C TYR A 127 -3.54 14.90 23.67
N GLY A 128 -4.80 15.13 23.28
CA GLY A 128 -5.13 15.48 21.90
C GLY A 128 -4.59 14.42 20.93
N ILE A 129 -4.77 13.16 21.28
CA ILE A 129 -4.39 12.04 20.40
C ILE A 129 -5.38 12.03 19.25
N ASP A 130 -4.86 12.06 18.03
CA ASP A 130 -5.66 12.07 16.82
C ASP A 130 -5.39 10.82 15.99
N SER A 131 -6.40 10.45 15.21
CA SER A 131 -6.24 9.47 14.17
C SER A 131 -5.31 10.00 13.08
N GLY A 132 -4.56 9.14 12.43
CA GLY A 132 -3.66 9.52 11.34
C GLY A 132 -4.41 10.07 10.13
N ILE A 133 -3.66 10.64 9.20
CA ILE A 133 -4.21 11.19 7.95
C ILE A 133 -4.65 10.07 7.00
N GLY A 134 -3.95 8.93 7.02
CA GLY A 134 -4.30 7.74 6.24
C GLY A 134 -5.26 6.82 6.97
N SER A 135 -6.07 6.12 6.24
CA SER A 135 -6.90 5.04 6.75
C SER A 135 -6.16 3.70 6.76
N ASP A 136 -4.92 3.67 6.32
CA ASP A 136 -4.34 2.48 5.77
C ASP A 136 -3.24 1.92 6.64
N SER A 137 -3.31 0.62 6.87
CA SER A 137 -2.15 -0.13 7.27
C SER A 137 -1.22 -0.24 6.07
N HIS A 138 -0.11 0.46 6.12
CA HIS A 138 0.95 0.27 5.15
C HIS A 138 1.74 -0.98 5.51
N PHE A 139 1.28 -2.14 5.10
CA PHE A 139 1.99 -3.38 5.30
C PHE A 139 2.28 -4.11 3.99
N ASN A 140 3.34 -4.89 3.96
CA ASN A 140 3.78 -5.57 2.76
C ASN A 140 3.17 -6.96 2.64
N SER A 141 2.43 -7.20 1.59
CA SER A 141 2.17 -8.55 1.11
C SER A 141 3.44 -9.17 0.52
N ASP A 142 3.61 -10.47 0.64
CA ASP A 142 4.68 -11.18 -0.05
C ASP A 142 4.25 -11.58 -1.45
N PHE A 143 4.66 -10.82 -2.44
CA PHE A 143 4.36 -11.09 -3.84
C PHE A 143 4.94 -12.43 -4.35
N ASN A 144 5.93 -13.02 -3.67
CA ASN A 144 6.40 -14.36 -4.01
C ASN A 144 5.29 -15.41 -3.83
N ILE A 145 4.41 -15.24 -2.81
CA ILE A 145 3.25 -16.11 -2.63
C ILE A 145 2.31 -16.02 -3.85
N GLY A 146 2.00 -14.80 -4.26
CA GLY A 146 1.10 -14.57 -5.38
C GLY A 146 1.63 -15.06 -6.72
N ILE A 147 2.91 -14.79 -7.00
CA ILE A 147 3.59 -15.28 -8.21
C ILE A 147 3.68 -16.81 -8.23
N ALA A 148 3.88 -17.44 -7.07
CA ALA A 148 3.95 -18.90 -6.99
C ALA A 148 2.59 -19.59 -7.18
N LEU A 149 1.49 -18.95 -6.77
CA LEU A 149 0.16 -19.54 -6.76
C LEU A 149 -0.70 -19.09 -7.96
N GLY A 150 -0.69 -17.79 -8.29
CA GLY A 150 -1.70 -17.18 -9.13
C GLY A 150 -3.10 -17.23 -8.51
N TRP A 151 -4.08 -16.62 -9.14
CA TRP A 151 -5.45 -16.55 -8.61
C TRP A 151 -6.09 -17.94 -8.44
N GLY A 152 -5.81 -18.88 -9.33
CA GLY A 152 -6.32 -20.25 -9.22
C GLY A 152 -5.71 -21.01 -8.06
N GLY A 153 -4.40 -20.86 -7.81
CA GLY A 153 -3.73 -21.48 -6.68
C GLY A 153 -4.23 -20.94 -5.33
N PHE A 154 -4.65 -19.65 -5.26
CA PHE A 154 -5.34 -19.15 -4.07
C PHE A 154 -6.68 -19.87 -3.85
N LEU A 155 -7.49 -20.07 -4.89
CA LEU A 155 -8.75 -20.81 -4.76
C LEU A 155 -8.51 -22.26 -4.27
N GLU A 156 -7.51 -22.93 -4.81
CA GLU A 156 -7.15 -24.29 -4.37
C GLU A 156 -6.74 -24.29 -2.88
N LYS A 157 -5.91 -23.32 -2.46
CA LYS A 157 -5.44 -23.18 -1.09
C LYS A 157 -6.61 -22.87 -0.14
N ILE A 158 -7.48 -21.92 -0.48
CA ILE A 158 -8.68 -21.55 0.28
C ILE A 158 -9.57 -22.80 0.48
N ARG A 159 -9.92 -23.50 -0.59
CA ARG A 159 -10.79 -24.69 -0.55
C ARG A 159 -10.18 -25.81 0.28
N LYS A 160 -8.87 -26.03 0.16
CA LYS A 160 -8.15 -27.00 0.97
C LYS A 160 -8.28 -26.72 2.46
N TYR A 161 -8.00 -25.50 2.89
CA TYR A 161 -8.03 -25.15 4.31
C TYR A 161 -9.44 -24.99 4.83
N ARG A 162 -10.40 -24.57 4.01
CA ARG A 162 -11.83 -24.60 4.34
C ARG A 162 -12.29 -26.01 4.72
N GLU A 163 -11.87 -27.04 3.97
CA GLU A 163 -12.21 -28.43 4.31
C GLU A 163 -11.54 -28.90 5.60
N ILE A 164 -10.28 -28.51 5.84
CA ILE A 164 -9.55 -28.83 7.07
C ILE A 164 -10.28 -28.24 8.30
N HIS A 165 -10.81 -27.03 8.18
CA HIS A 165 -11.47 -26.30 9.26
C HIS A 165 -13.02 -26.36 9.22
N LYS A 166 -13.59 -27.37 8.57
CA LYS A 166 -15.06 -27.47 8.32
C LYS A 166 -15.96 -27.43 9.56
N GLY A 167 -15.40 -27.67 10.74
CA GLY A 167 -16.15 -27.61 12.00
C GLY A 167 -16.20 -26.21 12.66
N ASP A 168 -15.46 -25.26 12.15
CA ASP A 168 -15.31 -23.92 12.71
C ASP A 168 -16.09 -22.91 11.87
N LYS A 169 -17.19 -22.36 12.41
CA LYS A 169 -18.09 -21.46 11.67
C LYS A 169 -17.43 -20.13 11.28
N GLU A 170 -16.62 -19.56 12.16
CA GLU A 170 -15.94 -18.30 11.89
C GLU A 170 -14.93 -18.46 10.76
N LYS A 171 -14.15 -19.54 10.79
CA LYS A 171 -13.22 -19.86 9.72
C LYS A 171 -13.94 -20.19 8.40
N GLN A 172 -15.11 -20.83 8.46
CA GLN A 172 -15.90 -21.05 7.24
C GLN A 172 -16.33 -19.72 6.62
N GLU A 173 -16.80 -18.77 7.42
CA GLU A 173 -17.14 -17.43 6.92
C GLU A 173 -15.93 -16.72 6.30
N PHE A 174 -14.76 -16.81 6.93
CA PHE A 174 -13.50 -16.29 6.38
C PHE A 174 -13.20 -16.91 5.01
N TYR A 175 -13.21 -18.22 4.88
CA TYR A 175 -12.91 -18.89 3.61
C TYR A 175 -13.95 -18.62 2.52
N ASP A 176 -15.22 -18.52 2.87
CA ASP A 176 -16.28 -18.17 1.93
C ASP A 176 -16.11 -16.74 1.41
N ALA A 177 -15.66 -15.82 2.26
CA ALA A 177 -15.35 -14.45 1.90
C ALA A 177 -14.11 -14.36 0.98
N GLU A 178 -13.01 -15.04 1.33
CA GLU A 178 -11.79 -15.09 0.52
C GLU A 178 -12.05 -15.71 -0.86
N GLU A 179 -12.82 -16.80 -0.93
CA GLU A 179 -13.21 -17.41 -2.21
C GLU A 179 -14.03 -16.43 -3.05
N LYS A 180 -15.01 -15.73 -2.44
CA LYS A 180 -15.82 -14.71 -3.13
C LYS A 180 -14.97 -13.59 -3.68
N VAL A 181 -13.97 -13.10 -2.92
CA VAL A 181 -13.03 -12.06 -3.35
C VAL A 181 -12.25 -12.51 -4.58
N VAL A 182 -11.63 -13.68 -4.53
CA VAL A 182 -10.84 -14.19 -5.66
C VAL A 182 -11.69 -14.40 -6.91
N LEU A 183 -12.89 -14.98 -6.76
CA LEU A 183 -13.80 -15.18 -7.88
C LEU A 183 -14.29 -13.84 -8.48
N ALA A 184 -14.53 -12.83 -7.66
CA ALA A 184 -14.89 -11.49 -8.14
C ALA A 184 -13.73 -10.84 -8.93
N ILE A 185 -12.49 -10.98 -8.46
CA ILE A 185 -11.30 -10.51 -9.17
C ILE A 185 -11.17 -11.21 -10.52
N GLN A 186 -11.28 -12.54 -10.57
CA GLN A 186 -11.22 -13.29 -11.82
C GLN A 186 -12.32 -12.87 -12.79
N LYS A 187 -13.54 -12.63 -12.30
CA LYS A 187 -14.65 -12.13 -13.14
C LYS A 187 -14.35 -10.75 -13.70
N TRP A 188 -13.75 -9.88 -12.93
CA TRP A 188 -13.37 -8.54 -13.40
C TRP A 188 -12.23 -8.60 -14.42
N ILE A 189 -11.22 -9.46 -14.24
CA ILE A 189 -10.19 -9.73 -15.25
C ILE A 189 -10.82 -10.27 -16.53
N GLN A 190 -11.81 -11.18 -16.43
CA GLN A 190 -12.52 -11.71 -17.61
C GLN A 190 -13.18 -10.60 -18.42
N LYS A 191 -13.79 -9.61 -17.79
CA LYS A 191 -14.37 -8.45 -18.49
C LYS A 191 -13.31 -7.67 -19.29
N HIS A 192 -12.09 -7.57 -18.79
CA HIS A 192 -10.98 -6.96 -19.55
C HIS A 192 -10.55 -7.84 -20.74
N ILE A 193 -10.50 -9.18 -20.55
CA ILE A 193 -10.26 -10.12 -21.65
C ILE A 193 -11.31 -9.95 -22.74
N ASP A 194 -12.59 -9.89 -22.39
CA ASP A 194 -13.70 -9.69 -23.33
C ASP A 194 -13.54 -8.35 -24.07
N ARG A 195 -13.11 -7.30 -23.36
CA ARG A 195 -12.85 -5.98 -23.97
C ARG A 195 -11.67 -6.00 -24.93
N ILE A 196 -10.59 -6.72 -24.64
CA ILE A 196 -9.45 -6.90 -25.56
C ILE A 196 -9.91 -7.65 -26.82
N GLU A 197 -10.73 -8.70 -26.66
CA GLU A 197 -11.29 -9.43 -27.80
C GLU A 197 -12.21 -8.57 -28.69
N GLU A 198 -12.95 -7.64 -28.10
CA GLU A 198 -13.74 -6.65 -28.86
C GLU A 198 -12.84 -5.70 -29.65
N LEU A 199 -11.79 -5.15 -29.03
CA LEU A 199 -10.84 -4.26 -29.69
C LEU A 199 -10.15 -4.96 -30.88
N LEU A 200 -9.79 -6.23 -30.73
CA LEU A 200 -9.17 -7.03 -31.78
C LEU A 200 -10.06 -7.22 -33.02
N LYS A 201 -11.39 -7.09 -32.91
CA LYS A 201 -12.30 -7.21 -34.04
C LYS A 201 -12.19 -6.03 -35.01
N THR A 202 -11.76 -4.87 -34.54
CA THR A 202 -11.74 -3.61 -35.30
C THR A 202 -10.35 -2.99 -35.43
N GLU A 203 -9.31 -3.54 -34.79
CA GLU A 203 -7.95 -3.03 -34.87
C GLU A 203 -7.26 -3.56 -36.14
N ASP A 204 -6.94 -2.66 -37.07
CA ASP A 204 -6.33 -2.99 -38.36
C ASP A 204 -4.80 -2.69 -38.39
N ARG A 205 -4.27 -1.96 -37.40
CA ARG A 205 -2.83 -1.63 -37.31
C ARG A 205 -2.05 -2.83 -36.79
N PRO A 206 -1.11 -3.40 -37.59
CA PRO A 206 -0.49 -4.69 -37.27
C PRO A 206 0.24 -4.69 -35.92
N GLU A 207 0.99 -3.61 -35.61
CA GLU A 207 1.76 -3.52 -34.37
C GLU A 207 0.87 -3.38 -33.11
N ILE A 208 -0.27 -2.69 -33.24
CA ILE A 208 -1.21 -2.55 -32.13
C ILE A 208 -2.00 -3.84 -31.95
N ARG A 209 -2.38 -4.46 -33.05
CA ARG A 209 -3.02 -5.78 -33.03
C ARG A 209 -2.13 -6.81 -32.34
N ALA A 210 -0.83 -6.85 -32.68
CA ALA A 210 0.12 -7.74 -32.02
C ALA A 210 0.22 -7.49 -30.50
N THR A 211 0.20 -6.22 -30.07
CA THR A 211 0.17 -5.87 -28.64
C THR A 211 -1.10 -6.35 -27.95
N LEU A 212 -2.27 -6.17 -28.57
CA LEU A 212 -3.54 -6.68 -28.03
C LEU A 212 -3.57 -8.21 -27.96
N GLU A 213 -2.98 -8.90 -28.94
CA GLU A 213 -2.88 -10.37 -28.94
C GLU A 213 -1.97 -10.86 -27.78
N GLU A 214 -0.85 -10.18 -27.51
CA GLU A 214 0.00 -10.47 -26.36
C GLU A 214 -0.72 -10.19 -25.03
N MET A 215 -1.40 -9.04 -24.92
CA MET A 215 -2.19 -8.66 -23.75
C MET A 215 -3.30 -9.69 -23.49
N LEU A 216 -3.96 -10.15 -24.56
CA LEU A 216 -5.00 -11.19 -24.48
C LEU A 216 -4.44 -12.52 -23.96
N ALA A 217 -3.34 -12.99 -24.56
CA ALA A 217 -2.68 -14.24 -24.15
C ALA A 217 -2.22 -14.18 -22.70
N CYS A 218 -1.59 -13.08 -22.31
CA CYS A 218 -1.16 -12.81 -20.95
C CYS A 218 -2.33 -12.91 -19.95
N ASN A 219 -3.40 -12.17 -20.19
CA ASN A 219 -4.54 -12.14 -19.27
C ASN A 219 -5.33 -13.47 -19.23
N LYS A 220 -5.44 -14.18 -20.34
CA LYS A 220 -6.00 -15.55 -20.38
C LYS A 220 -5.18 -16.54 -19.53
N ASN A 221 -3.89 -16.30 -19.36
CA ASN A 221 -3.06 -17.11 -18.47
C ASN A 221 -3.20 -16.65 -17.01
N VAL A 222 -2.92 -15.38 -16.72
CA VAL A 222 -2.85 -14.88 -15.34
C VAL A 222 -4.19 -14.83 -14.61
N ILE A 223 -5.32 -14.88 -15.31
CA ILE A 223 -6.65 -14.96 -14.67
C ILE A 223 -6.78 -16.15 -13.71
N SER A 224 -6.04 -17.22 -13.94
CA SER A 224 -6.11 -18.42 -13.10
C SER A 224 -4.76 -19.06 -12.79
N LYS A 225 -3.79 -18.96 -13.69
CA LYS A 225 -2.50 -19.60 -13.52
C LYS A 225 -1.47 -18.65 -12.92
N LYS A 226 -0.41 -19.23 -12.37
CA LYS A 226 0.78 -18.48 -11.97
C LYS A 226 1.47 -17.91 -13.21
N PRO A 227 2.09 -16.72 -13.10
CA PRO A 227 2.84 -16.14 -14.21
C PRO A 227 4.08 -16.99 -14.55
N GLU A 228 4.38 -17.10 -15.83
CA GLU A 228 5.52 -17.81 -16.38
C GLU A 228 6.49 -16.91 -17.14
N THR A 229 6.02 -15.74 -17.62
CA THR A 229 6.81 -14.77 -18.38
C THR A 229 6.96 -13.46 -17.63
N PHE A 230 7.90 -12.63 -18.07
CA PHE A 230 8.11 -11.28 -17.52
C PHE A 230 6.85 -10.40 -17.65
N LEU A 231 6.20 -10.44 -18.82
CA LEU A 231 4.94 -9.72 -19.05
C LEU A 231 3.83 -10.21 -18.10
N GLU A 232 3.68 -11.52 -17.95
CA GLU A 232 2.68 -12.09 -17.06
C GLU A 232 2.94 -11.75 -15.58
N ALA A 233 4.21 -11.73 -15.14
CA ALA A 233 4.57 -11.33 -13.79
C ALA A 233 4.22 -9.86 -13.54
N CYS A 234 4.55 -8.97 -14.47
CA CYS A 234 4.19 -7.55 -14.39
C CYS A 234 2.66 -7.34 -14.42
N GLN A 235 1.93 -8.07 -15.26
CA GLN A 235 0.47 -8.00 -15.29
C GLN A 235 -0.18 -8.53 -14.00
N TYR A 236 0.37 -9.58 -13.41
CA TYR A 236 -0.10 -10.07 -12.12
C TYR A 236 0.09 -9.01 -11.01
N LEU A 237 1.26 -8.36 -10.96
CA LEU A 237 1.52 -7.27 -10.03
C LEU A 237 0.53 -6.12 -10.25
N ALA A 238 0.30 -5.74 -11.51
CA ALA A 238 -0.66 -4.70 -11.87
C ALA A 238 -2.08 -5.03 -11.39
N TRP A 239 -2.52 -6.28 -11.56
CA TRP A 239 -3.83 -6.73 -11.07
C TRP A 239 -3.93 -6.66 -9.56
N PHE A 240 -2.95 -7.20 -8.85
CA PHE A 240 -2.97 -7.19 -7.39
C PHE A 240 -2.94 -5.75 -6.83
N ALA A 241 -2.08 -4.89 -7.38
CA ALA A 241 -2.03 -3.49 -7.04
C ALA A 241 -3.38 -2.80 -7.24
N THR A 242 -3.99 -2.99 -8.40
CA THR A 242 -5.28 -2.38 -8.75
C THR A 242 -6.41 -2.83 -7.82
N VAL A 243 -6.55 -4.13 -7.59
CA VAL A 243 -7.64 -4.65 -6.73
C VAL A 243 -7.43 -4.31 -5.27
N SER A 244 -6.19 -4.22 -4.78
CA SER A 244 -5.92 -3.76 -3.42
C SER A 244 -6.31 -2.29 -3.24
N ARG A 245 -6.08 -1.43 -4.25
CA ARG A 245 -6.54 -0.03 -4.25
C ARG A 245 -8.06 0.08 -4.24
N ILE A 246 -8.76 -0.73 -5.04
CA ILE A 246 -10.22 -0.77 -5.04
C ILE A 246 -10.76 -1.21 -3.68
N TYR A 247 -10.08 -2.13 -3.02
CA TYR A 247 -10.45 -2.62 -1.69
C TYR A 247 -10.16 -1.59 -0.59
N ASP A 248 -9.14 -0.83 -0.69
CA ASP A 248 -8.62 0.21 0.20
C ASP A 248 -7.25 -0.12 0.78
N ARG A 249 -6.27 -0.20 -0.10
CA ARG A 249 -4.88 -0.29 0.34
C ARG A 249 -4.01 0.73 -0.34
N ASP A 250 -3.26 1.39 0.48
CA ASP A 250 -2.28 2.35 0.03
C ASP A 250 -0.89 1.72 0.02
N GLY A 251 -0.51 1.21 -1.15
CA GLY A 251 0.88 1.02 -1.47
C GLY A 251 1.63 -0.09 -0.75
N ALA A 252 1.15 -1.32 -0.82
CA ALA A 252 2.01 -2.47 -0.64
C ALA A 252 2.93 -2.59 -1.85
N GLY A 253 4.22 -2.36 -1.65
CA GLY A 253 5.22 -2.54 -2.68
C GLY A 253 5.93 -3.88 -2.57
N CYS A 254 6.95 -4.06 -3.39
CA CYS A 254 7.83 -5.22 -3.34
C CYS A 254 9.26 -4.84 -3.68
N TRP A 255 10.18 -5.75 -3.46
CA TRP A 255 11.55 -5.65 -3.95
C TRP A 255 11.57 -5.98 -5.43
N LEU A 256 11.20 -5.01 -6.25
CA LEU A 256 10.73 -5.20 -7.62
C LEU A 256 11.78 -5.83 -8.54
N ASP A 257 13.03 -5.34 -8.47
CA ASP A 257 14.11 -5.85 -9.28
C ASP A 257 14.52 -7.29 -8.92
N GLN A 258 14.39 -7.66 -7.64
CA GLN A 258 14.69 -9.03 -7.21
C GLN A 258 13.55 -9.99 -7.59
N LEU A 259 12.31 -9.57 -7.38
CA LEU A 259 11.13 -10.38 -7.68
C LEU A 259 11.01 -10.69 -9.17
N LEU A 260 11.24 -9.70 -10.02
CA LEU A 260 11.04 -9.81 -11.47
C LEU A 260 12.27 -10.31 -12.23
N TYR A 261 13.49 -10.23 -11.65
CA TYR A 261 14.72 -10.58 -12.35
C TYR A 261 14.76 -12.00 -12.93
N PRO A 262 14.28 -13.05 -12.24
CA PRO A 262 14.26 -14.41 -12.81
C PRO A 262 13.44 -14.50 -14.09
N PHE A 263 12.30 -13.82 -14.17
CA PHE A 263 11.44 -13.78 -15.35
C PHE A 263 12.10 -12.97 -16.48
N TYR A 264 12.61 -11.78 -16.15
CA TYR A 264 13.33 -10.92 -17.10
C TYR A 264 14.50 -11.68 -17.73
N LYS A 265 15.36 -12.28 -16.93
CA LYS A 265 16.54 -13.01 -17.41
C LYS A 265 16.15 -14.16 -18.35
N LYS A 266 15.17 -14.96 -17.94
CA LYS A 266 14.67 -16.09 -18.74
C LYS A 266 14.15 -15.61 -20.11
N ASP A 267 13.34 -14.58 -20.13
CA ASP A 267 12.70 -14.10 -21.34
C ASP A 267 13.69 -13.36 -22.27
N MET A 268 14.69 -12.67 -21.71
CA MET A 268 15.82 -12.09 -22.47
C MET A 268 16.67 -13.18 -23.09
N GLU A 269 17.03 -14.23 -22.36
CA GLU A 269 17.83 -15.33 -22.84
C GLU A 269 17.12 -16.14 -23.95
N SER A 270 15.80 -16.27 -23.87
CA SER A 270 14.99 -16.93 -24.90
C SER A 270 14.67 -16.04 -26.10
N GLY A 271 14.96 -14.74 -26.03
CA GLY A 271 14.63 -13.77 -27.07
C GLY A 271 13.14 -13.42 -27.16
N LEU A 272 12.36 -13.73 -26.11
CA LEU A 272 10.93 -13.39 -26.03
C LEU A 272 10.73 -11.87 -25.85
N ILE A 273 11.65 -11.21 -25.16
CA ILE A 273 11.70 -9.77 -24.98
C ILE A 273 13.09 -9.24 -25.30
N ASP A 274 13.16 -7.97 -25.67
CA ASP A 274 14.38 -7.17 -25.70
C ASP A 274 14.34 -6.09 -24.59
N LYS A 275 15.42 -5.32 -24.45
CA LYS A 275 15.54 -4.27 -23.43
C LYS A 275 14.49 -3.17 -23.60
N ASP A 276 14.17 -2.78 -24.82
CA ASP A 276 13.21 -1.71 -25.07
C ASP A 276 11.79 -2.14 -24.71
N LYS A 277 11.42 -3.37 -25.05
CA LYS A 277 10.14 -3.97 -24.64
C LYS A 277 10.06 -4.14 -23.13
N ALA A 278 11.10 -4.66 -22.49
CA ALA A 278 11.13 -4.84 -21.04
C ALA A 278 10.99 -3.49 -20.32
N ARG A 279 11.71 -2.46 -20.77
CA ARG A 279 11.63 -1.11 -20.24
C ARG A 279 10.23 -0.52 -20.40
N PHE A 280 9.57 -0.76 -21.54
CA PHE A 280 8.19 -0.30 -21.76
C PHE A 280 7.19 -1.00 -20.84
N ILE A 281 7.31 -2.32 -20.65
CA ILE A 281 6.49 -3.08 -19.69
C ILE A 281 6.63 -2.50 -18.28
N LEU A 282 7.87 -2.18 -17.86
CA LEU A 282 8.13 -1.56 -16.55
C LEU A 282 7.53 -0.16 -16.45
N ALA A 283 7.62 0.64 -17.50
CA ALA A 283 7.03 1.96 -17.52
C ALA A 283 5.51 1.90 -17.37
N ASP A 284 4.88 0.97 -18.05
CA ASP A 284 3.44 0.76 -17.97
C ASP A 284 3.02 0.27 -16.57
N LEU A 285 3.80 -0.64 -15.97
CA LEU A 285 3.59 -1.07 -14.58
C LEU A 285 3.67 0.11 -13.59
N LEU A 286 4.69 0.96 -13.72
CA LEU A 286 4.89 2.11 -12.85
C LEU A 286 3.78 3.16 -12.99
N ILE A 287 3.16 3.26 -14.17
CA ILE A 287 2.08 4.21 -14.44
C ILE A 287 0.72 3.72 -13.94
N ILE A 288 0.53 2.40 -13.87
CA ILE A 288 -0.69 1.79 -13.33
C ILE A 288 -0.86 2.15 -11.86
N ASP A 289 0.18 1.91 -11.08
CA ASP A 289 0.20 2.30 -9.68
C ASP A 289 1.63 2.62 -9.23
N PRO A 290 1.89 3.82 -8.72
CA PRO A 290 3.19 4.18 -8.17
C PRO A 290 3.41 3.55 -6.77
N HIS A 291 3.32 2.23 -6.67
CA HIS A 291 3.54 1.48 -5.45
C HIS A 291 4.94 1.72 -4.88
N TYR A 292 5.11 1.39 -3.58
CA TYR A 292 6.39 1.54 -2.88
C TYR A 292 7.37 0.44 -3.28
N TYR A 293 7.92 0.52 -4.49
CA TYR A 293 8.89 -0.45 -4.99
C TYR A 293 10.29 -0.19 -4.46
N GLN A 294 10.99 -1.25 -4.08
CA GLN A 294 12.38 -1.20 -3.64
C GLN A 294 13.31 -1.78 -4.71
N LEU A 295 14.50 -1.17 -4.83
CA LEU A 295 15.56 -1.57 -5.76
C LEU A 295 16.91 -1.72 -5.03
N GLY A 296 17.78 -2.57 -5.56
CA GLY A 296 19.13 -2.77 -5.06
C GLY A 296 19.15 -3.46 -3.69
N GLY A 297 20.06 -3.05 -2.81
CA GLY A 297 20.27 -3.65 -1.52
C GLY A 297 21.37 -4.72 -1.54
N CYS A 298 21.49 -5.48 -0.45
CA CYS A 298 22.51 -6.51 -0.33
C CYS A 298 21.92 -7.80 0.27
N ASP A 299 22.63 -8.91 0.06
CA ASP A 299 22.36 -10.17 0.75
C ASP A 299 22.90 -10.20 2.19
N LEU A 300 22.77 -11.34 2.89
CA LEU A 300 23.25 -11.51 4.27
C LEU A 300 24.76 -11.40 4.40
N GLU A 301 25.50 -11.72 3.36
CA GLU A 301 26.95 -11.63 3.26
C GLU A 301 27.41 -10.21 2.93
N GLY A 302 26.49 -9.29 2.61
CA GLY A 302 26.75 -7.90 2.24
C GLY A 302 27.13 -7.71 0.77
N ASN A 303 26.89 -8.71 -0.09
CA ASN A 303 27.09 -8.58 -1.52
C ASN A 303 25.99 -7.70 -2.15
N ASP A 304 26.36 -6.86 -3.09
CA ASP A 304 25.43 -6.00 -3.81
C ASP A 304 24.44 -6.83 -4.66
N MET A 305 23.16 -6.58 -4.50
CA MET A 305 22.08 -7.22 -5.24
C MET A 305 21.58 -6.37 -6.43
N THR A 306 22.21 -5.23 -6.70
CA THR A 306 21.93 -4.44 -7.89
C THR A 306 22.14 -5.28 -9.14
N ASN A 307 21.15 -5.38 -10.00
CA ASN A 307 21.16 -6.18 -11.21
C ASN A 307 20.74 -5.34 -12.44
N GLU A 308 20.77 -5.93 -13.62
CA GLU A 308 20.42 -5.24 -14.87
C GLU A 308 18.99 -4.64 -14.84
N LEU A 309 18.05 -5.33 -14.17
CA LEU A 309 16.68 -4.87 -14.06
C LEU A 309 16.56 -3.66 -13.12
N SER A 310 17.41 -3.54 -12.09
CA SER A 310 17.48 -2.35 -11.23
C SER A 310 17.74 -1.08 -12.04
N TRP A 311 18.68 -1.16 -13.00
CA TRP A 311 18.97 -0.06 -13.92
C TRP A 311 17.80 0.24 -14.84
N LEU A 312 17.19 -0.79 -15.40
CA LEU A 312 16.10 -0.65 -16.36
C LEU A 312 14.85 -0.02 -15.73
N ILE A 313 14.52 -0.40 -14.50
CA ILE A 313 13.41 0.20 -13.74
C ILE A 313 13.67 1.68 -13.47
N LEU A 314 14.89 2.01 -13.05
CA LEU A 314 15.28 3.39 -12.79
C LEU A 314 15.23 4.26 -14.05
N GLU A 315 15.65 3.71 -15.20
CA GLU A 315 15.58 4.36 -16.51
C GLU A 315 14.13 4.56 -16.97
N ALA A 316 13.27 3.54 -16.83
CA ALA A 316 11.86 3.63 -17.19
C ALA A 316 11.15 4.74 -16.39
N ALA A 317 11.40 4.81 -15.09
CA ALA A 317 10.85 5.86 -14.24
C ALA A 317 11.35 7.26 -14.64
N HIS A 318 12.63 7.39 -15.00
CA HIS A 318 13.21 8.64 -15.49
C HIS A 318 12.57 9.12 -16.81
N GLU A 319 12.38 8.22 -17.76
CA GLU A 319 11.74 8.57 -19.04
C GLU A 319 10.28 8.99 -18.87
N LEU A 320 9.55 8.32 -17.99
CA LEU A 320 8.19 8.71 -17.67
C LEU A 320 8.16 10.08 -17.00
N ASN A 321 9.08 10.33 -16.07
CA ASN A 321 9.11 11.52 -15.23
C ASN A 321 7.71 11.89 -14.68
N THR A 322 7.04 10.88 -14.13
CA THR A 322 5.78 10.98 -13.40
C THR A 322 5.99 10.54 -11.96
N SER A 323 4.99 10.58 -11.12
CA SER A 323 5.08 10.06 -9.74
C SER A 323 5.49 8.59 -9.75
N ALA A 324 6.52 8.24 -8.99
CA ALA A 324 6.93 6.87 -8.75
C ALA A 324 7.50 6.74 -7.34
N ASN A 325 6.99 5.80 -6.55
CA ASN A 325 7.49 5.57 -5.19
C ASN A 325 8.63 4.55 -5.19
N LEU A 326 9.70 4.85 -5.92
CA LEU A 326 10.90 4.02 -5.93
C LEU A 326 11.79 4.32 -4.73
N THR A 327 12.27 3.29 -4.06
CA THR A 327 13.24 3.36 -2.96
C THR A 327 14.48 2.56 -3.32
N VAL A 328 15.64 3.21 -3.36
CA VAL A 328 16.93 2.55 -3.51
C VAL A 328 17.48 2.22 -2.13
N ARG A 329 17.77 0.94 -1.88
CA ARG A 329 18.36 0.48 -0.63
C ARG A 329 19.86 0.59 -0.67
N VAL A 330 20.41 1.53 0.11
CA VAL A 330 21.84 1.88 0.11
C VAL A 330 22.60 1.06 1.15
N HIS A 331 23.76 0.53 0.77
CA HIS A 331 24.69 -0.18 1.65
C HIS A 331 26.14 0.10 1.28
N ASP A 332 27.09 -0.34 2.12
CA ASP A 332 28.51 0.04 1.98
C ASP A 332 29.17 -0.48 0.69
N ASN A 333 28.72 -1.64 0.18
CA ASN A 333 29.28 -2.29 -1.01
C ASN A 333 28.45 -2.08 -2.29
N MET A 334 27.52 -1.12 -2.27
CA MET A 334 26.68 -0.81 -3.41
C MET A 334 27.52 -0.34 -4.61
N ASP A 335 27.10 -0.72 -5.84
CA ASP A 335 27.69 -0.19 -7.06
C ASP A 335 27.66 1.35 -7.07
N PRO A 336 28.83 2.02 -7.02
CA PRO A 336 28.88 3.48 -6.99
C PRO A 336 28.28 4.12 -8.24
N ALA A 337 28.31 3.43 -9.39
CA ALA A 337 27.74 3.95 -10.64
C ALA A 337 26.21 3.97 -10.57
N PHE A 338 25.60 2.91 -10.03
CA PHE A 338 24.14 2.85 -9.82
C PHE A 338 23.69 3.93 -8.82
N PHE A 339 24.38 4.03 -7.67
CA PHE A 339 24.06 5.07 -6.68
C PHE A 339 24.16 6.48 -7.27
N LYS A 340 25.25 6.78 -7.97
CA LYS A 340 25.45 8.08 -8.64
C LYS A 340 24.34 8.37 -9.65
N LYS A 341 23.92 7.36 -10.41
CA LYS A 341 22.82 7.50 -11.39
C LYS A 341 21.50 7.81 -10.69
N ALA A 342 21.15 7.04 -9.66
CA ALA A 342 19.93 7.25 -8.88
C ALA A 342 19.88 8.67 -8.28
N VAL A 343 20.98 9.11 -7.66
CA VAL A 343 21.08 10.49 -7.13
C VAL A 343 20.94 11.53 -8.24
N SER A 344 21.56 11.30 -9.43
CA SER A 344 21.46 12.25 -10.54
C SER A 344 20.03 12.47 -11.01
N TYR A 345 19.17 11.46 -10.95
CA TYR A 345 17.77 11.58 -11.34
C TYR A 345 16.95 12.45 -10.37
N VAL A 346 17.22 12.39 -9.07
CA VAL A 346 16.60 13.31 -8.10
C VAL A 346 16.84 14.77 -8.48
N PHE A 347 18.05 15.11 -8.92
CA PHE A 347 18.39 16.48 -9.33
C PHE A 347 17.85 16.84 -10.73
N ASN A 348 17.92 15.91 -11.66
CA ASN A 348 17.55 16.17 -13.06
C ASN A 348 16.04 16.26 -13.24
N ASP A 349 15.31 15.33 -12.63
CA ASP A 349 13.86 15.22 -12.79
C ASP A 349 13.09 16.14 -11.83
N ARG A 350 13.77 16.60 -10.77
CA ARG A 350 13.21 17.46 -9.72
C ARG A 350 11.97 16.84 -9.05
N ASN A 351 11.97 15.53 -8.99
CA ASN A 351 10.97 14.71 -8.33
C ASN A 351 11.48 14.24 -6.97
N ALA A 352 10.56 13.83 -6.09
CA ALA A 352 10.90 13.28 -4.78
C ALA A 352 11.37 11.81 -4.83
N TRP A 353 11.68 11.26 -5.99
CA TRP A 353 12.13 9.89 -6.19
C TRP A 353 13.43 9.82 -7.04
N PRO A 354 14.20 8.72 -6.97
CA PRO A 354 14.05 7.66 -5.99
C PRO A 354 14.37 8.16 -4.57
N ARG A 355 13.70 7.57 -3.59
CA ARG A 355 14.08 7.73 -2.19
C ARG A 355 15.24 6.80 -1.86
N PHE A 356 15.93 7.07 -0.74
CA PHE A 356 17.05 6.26 -0.30
C PHE A 356 16.79 5.72 1.10
N SER A 357 16.96 4.41 1.28
CA SER A 357 16.82 3.75 2.56
C SER A 357 18.14 3.09 2.96
N GLY A 358 18.65 3.42 4.14
CA GLY A 358 19.93 2.91 4.61
C GLY A 358 19.81 1.50 5.21
N HIS A 359 20.57 0.56 4.67
CA HIS A 359 20.62 -0.81 5.18
C HIS A 359 20.94 -0.88 6.69
N LYS A 360 21.93 -0.12 7.17
CA LYS A 360 22.32 -0.11 8.59
C LYS A 360 21.17 0.30 9.52
N GLY A 361 20.34 1.25 9.09
CA GLY A 361 19.16 1.66 9.86
C GLY A 361 18.14 0.53 10.00
N MET A 362 17.88 -0.19 8.91
CA MET A 362 16.98 -1.34 8.93
C MET A 362 17.49 -2.48 9.82
N MET A 363 18.77 -2.80 9.75
CA MET A 363 19.38 -3.85 10.58
C MET A 363 19.40 -3.47 12.07
N ASN A 364 19.64 -2.20 12.40
CA ASN A 364 19.59 -1.72 13.76
C ASN A 364 18.17 -1.76 14.33
N TYR A 365 17.17 -1.37 13.55
CA TYR A 365 15.77 -1.48 13.93
C TYR A 365 15.42 -2.92 14.29
N ALA A 366 15.73 -3.86 13.40
CA ALA A 366 15.45 -5.26 13.62
C ALA A 366 16.12 -5.82 14.86
N LYS A 367 17.39 -5.48 15.11
CA LYS A 367 18.11 -5.85 16.31
C LYS A 367 17.43 -5.32 17.59
N ASN A 368 16.95 -4.06 17.55
CA ASN A 368 16.26 -3.46 18.69
C ASN A 368 14.88 -4.07 18.96
N GLN A 369 14.21 -4.56 17.92
CA GLN A 369 12.89 -5.20 18.01
C GLN A 369 12.96 -6.73 18.21
N GLY A 370 14.14 -7.32 18.19
CA GLY A 370 14.31 -8.77 18.35
C GLY A 370 13.91 -9.58 17.11
N VAL A 371 13.84 -8.94 15.96
CA VAL A 371 13.56 -9.59 14.67
C VAL A 371 14.83 -10.26 14.13
N SER A 372 14.72 -11.37 13.42
CA SER A 372 15.87 -12.07 12.86
C SER A 372 16.63 -11.19 11.83
N GLU A 373 17.95 -11.41 11.68
CA GLU A 373 18.72 -10.69 10.66
C GLU A 373 18.19 -10.92 9.24
N LYS A 374 17.68 -12.11 8.97
CA LYS A 374 17.04 -12.44 7.70
C LYS A 374 15.78 -11.61 7.48
N ASP A 375 14.85 -11.59 8.44
CA ASP A 375 13.64 -10.79 8.33
C ASP A 375 13.96 -9.29 8.23
N ALA A 376 15.00 -8.84 8.97
CA ALA A 376 15.49 -7.47 8.87
C ALA A 376 15.96 -7.11 7.46
N LEU A 377 16.68 -8.03 6.83
CA LEU A 377 17.16 -7.88 5.46
C LEU A 377 16.00 -7.82 4.46
N GLU A 378 15.00 -8.64 4.66
CA GLU A 378 13.82 -8.74 3.79
C GLU A 378 12.86 -7.56 3.93
N ARG A 379 12.99 -6.72 4.96
CA ARG A 379 12.14 -5.53 5.13
C ARG A 379 12.18 -4.64 3.90
N GLN A 380 11.02 -4.27 3.41
CA GLN A 380 10.84 -3.45 2.22
C GLN A 380 10.17 -2.14 2.57
N ALA A 381 10.37 -1.14 1.72
CA ALA A 381 9.75 0.15 1.89
C ALA A 381 8.23 0.04 1.76
N VAL A 382 7.52 0.63 2.72
CA VAL A 382 6.07 0.84 2.69
C VAL A 382 5.76 2.25 3.15
N GLY A 383 4.77 2.88 2.56
CA GLY A 383 4.40 4.23 2.92
C GLY A 383 5.54 5.24 2.75
N CYS A 384 5.44 6.35 3.46
CA CYS A 384 6.31 7.50 3.25
C CYS A 384 7.74 7.33 3.77
N GLY A 385 7.98 6.48 4.75
CA GLY A 385 9.30 6.30 5.37
C GLY A 385 9.42 5.05 6.22
N TRP A 386 8.49 4.15 6.10
CA TRP A 386 8.40 2.91 6.85
C TRP A 386 8.99 1.74 6.08
N SER A 387 9.16 0.63 6.77
CA SER A 387 9.51 -0.64 6.16
C SER A 387 8.88 -1.78 6.94
N ALA A 388 8.47 -2.84 6.25
CA ALA A 388 7.88 -4.03 6.86
C ALA A 388 8.43 -5.31 6.23
N VAL A 389 8.39 -6.41 6.98
CA VAL A 389 8.76 -7.73 6.49
C VAL A 389 7.62 -8.29 5.64
N PRO A 390 7.84 -8.61 4.35
CA PRO A 390 6.78 -9.07 3.46
C PRO A 390 6.08 -10.31 3.98
N GLY A 391 4.78 -10.28 3.94
CA GLY A 391 3.93 -11.42 4.31
C GLY A 391 3.87 -11.78 5.79
N LYS A 392 4.73 -11.20 6.64
CA LYS A 392 4.88 -11.55 8.06
C LYS A 392 4.49 -10.45 9.02
N GLU A 393 4.67 -9.21 8.61
CA GLU A 393 4.52 -8.04 9.48
C GLU A 393 3.22 -7.31 9.21
N PHE A 394 2.39 -7.20 10.24
CA PHE A 394 1.26 -6.29 10.26
C PHE A 394 1.72 -4.95 10.83
N CYS A 395 2.03 -4.03 9.94
CA CYS A 395 2.57 -2.71 10.29
C CYS A 395 1.47 -1.66 10.16
N MET A 396 1.06 -1.11 11.30
CA MET A 396 0.08 -0.05 11.37
C MET A 396 0.77 1.30 11.32
N ASN A 397 0.92 1.81 10.12
CA ASN A 397 1.54 3.11 9.89
C ASN A 397 0.48 4.19 9.78
N ASP A 398 0.83 5.38 10.26
CA ASP A 398 0.06 6.61 10.06
C ASP A 398 -1.38 6.57 10.58
N VAL A 399 -1.72 5.55 11.36
CA VAL A 399 -3.08 5.32 11.86
C VAL A 399 -3.39 6.09 13.14
N ILE A 400 -2.34 6.49 13.91
CA ILE A 400 -2.51 7.25 15.14
C ILE A 400 -1.36 8.24 15.31
N LYS A 401 -1.68 9.43 15.82
CA LYS A 401 -0.70 10.51 15.98
C LYS A 401 -0.68 11.03 17.39
N ILE A 402 0.55 11.28 17.90
CA ILE A 402 0.74 11.97 19.15
C ILE A 402 0.93 13.47 18.92
N ASN A 403 0.22 14.28 19.68
CA ASN A 403 0.42 15.73 19.71
C ASN A 403 1.41 16.07 20.83
N CYS A 404 2.73 16.06 20.53
CA CYS A 404 3.75 16.40 21.51
C CYS A 404 3.63 17.81 22.09
N VAL A 405 3.07 18.75 21.32
CA VAL A 405 2.79 20.11 21.82
C VAL A 405 1.71 20.06 22.90
N LYS A 406 0.66 19.28 22.69
CA LYS A 406 -0.40 19.08 23.70
C LYS A 406 0.12 18.38 24.96
N VAL A 407 0.98 17.36 24.78
CA VAL A 407 1.65 16.71 25.91
C VAL A 407 2.51 17.71 26.69
N PHE A 408 3.24 18.58 26.00
CA PHE A 408 4.02 19.65 26.64
C PHE A 408 3.13 20.66 27.35
N GLU A 409 2.02 21.08 26.74
CA GLU A 409 1.05 21.98 27.33
C GLU A 409 0.49 21.44 28.66
N VAL A 410 0.10 20.17 28.68
CA VAL A 410 -0.40 19.49 29.88
C VAL A 410 0.69 19.46 30.97
N ALA A 411 1.93 19.13 30.60
CA ALA A 411 3.05 19.12 31.54
C ALA A 411 3.35 20.52 32.10
N PHE A 412 3.33 21.53 31.26
CA PHE A 412 3.51 22.93 31.67
C PHE A 412 2.40 23.40 32.62
N GLN A 413 1.16 23.09 32.30
CA GLN A 413 0.02 23.42 33.15
C GLN A 413 0.11 22.73 34.51
N GLU A 414 0.47 21.43 34.58
CA GLU A 414 0.68 20.72 35.84
C GLU A 414 1.75 21.40 36.69
N MET A 415 2.90 21.76 36.12
CA MET A 415 3.97 22.45 36.83
C MET A 415 3.51 23.81 37.37
N MET A 416 2.80 24.58 36.54
CA MET A 416 2.35 25.93 36.94
C MET A 416 1.24 25.89 37.98
N LEU A 417 0.30 24.95 37.90
CA LEU A 417 -0.72 24.73 38.90
C LEU A 417 -0.09 24.31 40.25
N ALA A 418 0.86 23.37 40.24
CA ALA A 418 1.57 22.97 41.45
C ALA A 418 2.29 24.14 42.14
N TYR A 419 2.87 25.06 41.35
CA TYR A 419 3.48 26.28 41.91
C TYR A 419 2.42 27.26 42.42
N HIS A 420 1.34 27.45 41.66
CA HIS A 420 0.29 28.39 42.03
C HIS A 420 -0.41 27.99 43.33
N ASP A 421 -0.73 26.74 43.50
CA ASP A 421 -1.50 26.19 44.60
C ASP A 421 -0.64 25.89 45.85
N ALA A 422 0.69 25.94 45.74
CA ALA A 422 1.60 25.72 46.84
C ALA A 422 1.46 26.77 47.95
N ALA A 423 1.49 26.31 49.21
CA ALA A 423 1.54 27.21 50.34
C ALA A 423 2.79 28.11 50.31
N PRO A 424 2.74 29.33 50.87
CA PRO A 424 3.89 30.26 50.82
C PRO A 424 5.21 29.65 51.26
N ILE A 425 5.19 28.75 52.27
CA ILE A 425 6.39 28.07 52.80
C ILE A 425 6.97 27.06 51.81
N ASP A 426 6.17 26.58 50.87
CA ASP A 426 6.57 25.55 49.92
C ASP A 426 6.84 26.13 48.52
N LYS A 427 6.66 27.43 48.30
CA LYS A 427 6.81 28.08 47.00
C LYS A 427 8.16 27.82 46.32
N GLU A 428 9.24 27.83 47.09
CA GLU A 428 10.59 27.57 46.59
C GLU A 428 10.72 26.12 46.06
N LYS A 429 10.13 25.15 46.77
CA LYS A 429 10.10 23.74 46.36
C LYS A 429 9.37 23.54 45.04
N TYR A 430 8.28 24.24 44.80
CA TYR A 430 7.48 24.14 43.59
C TYR A 430 7.83 25.17 42.50
N ALA A 431 8.86 25.99 42.71
CA ALA A 431 9.28 26.99 41.73
C ALA A 431 9.55 26.35 40.39
N PRO A 432 8.99 26.92 39.28
CA PRO A 432 9.19 26.40 37.94
C PRO A 432 10.66 26.37 37.52
N SER A 433 11.07 25.27 36.89
CA SER A 433 12.39 25.17 36.27
C SER A 433 12.31 24.29 35.02
N LEU A 434 13.26 24.46 34.12
CA LEU A 434 13.34 23.63 32.90
C LEU A 434 13.51 22.15 33.21
N GLU A 435 14.28 21.84 34.23
CA GLU A 435 14.51 20.47 34.69
C GLU A 435 13.21 19.80 35.16
N LYS A 436 12.46 20.48 36.04
CA LYS A 436 11.15 19.99 36.48
C LYS A 436 10.17 19.82 35.35
N LEU A 437 10.09 20.80 34.44
CA LEU A 437 9.25 20.72 33.27
C LEU A 437 9.61 19.52 32.43
N TYR A 438 10.91 19.28 32.23
CA TYR A 438 11.38 18.15 31.44
C TYR A 438 11.00 16.78 32.05
N ASP A 439 11.11 16.66 33.39
CA ASP A 439 10.73 15.44 34.10
C ASP A 439 9.21 15.20 34.05
N ILE A 440 8.40 16.25 34.24
CA ILE A 440 6.95 16.14 34.14
C ILE A 440 6.55 15.83 32.69
N PHE A 441 7.17 16.48 31.71
CA PHE A 441 6.94 16.20 30.30
C PHE A 441 7.24 14.75 29.93
N LYS A 442 8.38 14.19 30.37
CA LYS A 442 8.69 12.76 30.15
C LYS A 442 7.65 11.84 30.76
N ALA A 443 7.15 12.17 31.95
CA ALA A 443 6.10 11.40 32.58
C ALA A 443 4.79 11.42 31.81
N HIS A 444 4.38 12.60 31.31
CA HIS A 444 3.19 12.74 30.47
C HIS A 444 3.37 12.08 29.10
N LEU A 445 4.54 12.20 28.48
CA LEU A 445 4.85 11.53 27.22
C LEU A 445 4.71 10.01 27.35
N LYS A 446 5.25 9.44 28.44
CA LYS A 446 5.08 8.01 28.72
C LYS A 446 3.61 7.60 28.89
N ARG A 447 2.80 8.43 29.55
CA ARG A 447 1.35 8.18 29.69
C ARG A 447 0.63 8.29 28.34
N ALA A 448 0.95 9.29 27.53
CA ALA A 448 0.38 9.48 26.20
C ALA A 448 0.70 8.29 25.29
N VAL A 449 1.94 7.80 25.29
CA VAL A 449 2.33 6.58 24.54
C VAL A 449 1.55 5.37 25.02
N LYS A 450 1.28 5.25 26.34
CA LYS A 450 0.43 4.16 26.81
C LYS A 450 -1.00 4.25 26.30
N VAL A 451 -1.59 5.45 26.26
CA VAL A 451 -2.93 5.66 25.71
C VAL A 451 -2.97 5.26 24.23
N ILE A 452 -1.93 5.63 23.47
CA ILE A 452 -1.80 5.19 22.05
C ILE A 452 -1.76 3.67 21.97
N ALA A 453 -0.96 3.02 22.79
CA ALA A 453 -0.87 1.56 22.80
C ALA A 453 -2.24 0.91 23.12
N ASP A 454 -2.96 1.46 24.09
CA ASP A 454 -4.30 0.98 24.46
C ASP A 454 -5.32 1.17 23.31
N CYS A 455 -5.23 2.27 22.55
CA CYS A 455 -6.06 2.51 21.38
C CYS A 455 -5.75 1.51 20.24
N VAL A 456 -4.48 1.23 20.01
CA VAL A 456 -4.04 0.27 18.98
C VAL A 456 -4.45 -1.15 19.36
N GLU A 457 -4.30 -1.51 20.63
CA GLU A 457 -4.75 -2.82 21.14
C GLU A 457 -6.25 -3.00 20.97
N PHE A 458 -7.04 -1.99 21.30
CA PHE A 458 -8.47 -1.99 21.05
C PHE A 458 -8.80 -2.15 19.57
N TYR A 459 -8.12 -1.41 18.70
CA TYR A 459 -8.32 -1.54 17.26
C TYR A 459 -7.97 -2.95 16.77
N ASN A 460 -6.81 -3.47 17.12
CA ASN A 460 -6.37 -4.80 16.70
C ASN A 460 -7.35 -5.91 17.12
N GLN A 461 -7.97 -5.74 18.28
CA GLN A 461 -8.98 -6.69 18.78
C GLN A 461 -10.20 -6.80 17.85
N TYR A 462 -10.58 -5.70 17.17
CA TYR A 462 -11.81 -5.65 16.37
C TYR A 462 -11.59 -5.45 14.88
N GLN A 463 -10.35 -5.24 14.44
CA GLN A 463 -10.02 -4.92 13.05
C GLN A 463 -10.53 -5.98 12.06
N HIS A 464 -10.42 -7.26 12.40
CA HIS A 464 -10.93 -8.36 11.57
C HIS A 464 -12.47 -8.35 11.40
N ILE A 465 -13.20 -7.61 12.25
CA ILE A 465 -14.65 -7.41 12.13
C ILE A 465 -14.94 -6.11 11.38
N THR A 466 -14.30 -5.01 11.78
CA THR A 466 -14.61 -3.69 11.25
C THR A 466 -14.05 -3.47 9.86
N MET A 467 -12.84 -4.03 9.58
CA MET A 467 -12.15 -3.87 8.31
C MET A 467 -11.17 -5.04 8.06
N PRO A 468 -11.69 -6.24 7.74
CA PRO A 468 -10.83 -7.38 7.39
C PRO A 468 -10.03 -7.11 6.13
N GLU A 469 -8.83 -7.69 6.06
CA GLU A 469 -7.84 -7.47 5.01
C GLU A 469 -7.94 -8.51 3.88
N LEU A 470 -9.13 -8.78 3.33
CA LEU A 470 -9.37 -9.93 2.48
C LEU A 470 -8.47 -10.01 1.23
N VAL A 471 -8.15 -8.89 0.61
CA VAL A 471 -7.23 -8.90 -0.54
C VAL A 471 -5.78 -9.15 -0.10
N MET A 472 -5.35 -8.50 0.99
CA MET A 472 -3.98 -8.62 1.47
C MET A 472 -3.71 -9.98 2.12
N ASN A 473 -4.70 -10.57 2.81
CA ASN A 473 -4.61 -11.91 3.41
C ASN A 473 -4.13 -12.97 2.42
N LEU A 474 -4.49 -12.83 1.13
CA LEU A 474 -4.07 -13.78 0.10
C LEU A 474 -2.54 -13.93 -0.01
N GLN A 475 -1.80 -12.86 0.26
CA GLN A 475 -0.34 -12.82 0.17
C GLN A 475 0.35 -12.63 1.53
N MET A 476 -0.32 -13.00 2.62
CA MET A 476 0.26 -13.02 3.96
C MET A 476 0.41 -14.45 4.47
N TYR A 477 1.47 -14.68 5.28
CA TYR A 477 1.68 -15.99 5.89
C TYR A 477 0.63 -16.25 6.99
N HIS A 478 0.28 -17.51 7.17
CA HIS A 478 -0.63 -18.03 8.18
C HIS A 478 -2.12 -17.70 7.99
N THR A 479 -2.50 -16.68 7.26
CA THR A 479 -3.89 -16.23 7.10
C THR A 479 -4.78 -17.34 6.55
N LEU A 480 -4.47 -17.84 5.37
CA LEU A 480 -5.26 -18.92 4.74
C LEU A 480 -5.07 -20.27 5.45
N GLU A 481 -3.90 -20.53 6.02
CA GLU A 481 -3.61 -21.75 6.78
C GLU A 481 -4.41 -21.83 8.06
N GLU A 482 -4.56 -20.71 8.76
CA GLU A 482 -5.28 -20.64 10.05
C GLU A 482 -6.74 -20.22 9.92
N GLY A 483 -7.16 -19.69 8.77
CA GLY A 483 -8.49 -19.13 8.55
C GLY A 483 -8.73 -17.89 9.41
N LYS A 484 -7.75 -16.96 9.38
CA LYS A 484 -7.76 -15.73 10.19
C LYS A 484 -7.31 -14.53 9.38
N ASN A 485 -7.82 -13.37 9.76
CA ASN A 485 -7.30 -12.10 9.24
C ASN A 485 -5.87 -11.86 9.70
N ILE A 486 -5.06 -11.16 8.91
CA ILE A 486 -3.67 -10.86 9.25
C ILE A 486 -3.52 -10.14 10.60
N SER A 487 -4.45 -9.30 10.99
CA SER A 487 -4.44 -8.66 12.30
C SER A 487 -4.50 -9.63 13.49
N GLN A 488 -4.91 -10.89 13.24
CA GLN A 488 -5.04 -11.94 14.27
C GLN A 488 -3.87 -12.96 14.26
N CYS A 489 -3.08 -13.02 13.18
CA CYS A 489 -2.10 -14.09 12.98
C CYS A 489 -0.75 -13.63 12.41
N ALA A 490 -0.46 -12.34 12.35
CA ALA A 490 0.85 -11.85 11.94
C ALA A 490 1.96 -12.36 12.87
N GLU A 491 3.13 -12.66 12.31
CA GLU A 491 4.32 -13.02 13.09
C GLU A 491 4.90 -11.80 13.83
N ILE A 492 4.77 -10.62 13.24
CA ILE A 492 5.32 -9.36 13.74
C ILE A 492 4.23 -8.30 13.70
N TYR A 493 4.05 -7.60 14.82
CA TYR A 493 3.19 -6.43 14.90
C TYR A 493 4.02 -5.20 15.18
N THR A 494 3.90 -4.19 14.33
CA THR A 494 4.57 -2.90 14.52
C THR A 494 3.59 -1.75 14.42
N LEU A 495 3.89 -0.71 15.18
CA LEU A 495 3.18 0.55 15.14
C LEU A 495 4.18 1.67 14.87
N CYS A 496 3.91 2.45 13.85
CA CYS A 496 4.57 3.73 13.65
C CYS A 496 3.64 4.85 14.08
N CYS A 497 4.06 5.58 15.10
CA CYS A 497 3.34 6.74 15.61
C CYS A 497 4.08 8.02 15.20
N ASP A 498 3.43 8.86 14.42
CA ASP A 498 3.96 10.15 14.03
C ASP A 498 3.67 11.22 15.07
N CYS A 499 4.58 12.19 15.19
CA CYS A 499 4.34 13.41 15.93
C CYS A 499 3.84 14.50 14.97
N LEU A 500 2.61 14.95 15.16
CA LEU A 500 2.08 16.13 14.46
C LEU A 500 2.65 17.42 15.08
N LEU A 501 3.59 18.03 14.37
CA LEU A 501 4.08 19.38 14.67
C LEU A 501 3.43 20.46 13.80
N TYR A 502 2.31 20.18 13.18
CA TYR A 502 1.65 21.11 12.25
C TYR A 502 1.20 22.41 12.90
N THR A 503 0.94 22.39 14.19
CA THR A 503 0.53 23.57 14.95
C THR A 503 1.69 24.29 15.63
N SER A 504 2.91 23.74 15.56
CA SER A 504 4.08 24.46 16.01
C SER A 504 4.33 25.61 15.04
N PRO A 505 4.32 26.88 15.48
CA PRO A 505 4.76 27.97 14.63
C PRO A 505 6.21 27.69 14.28
N ARG A 506 6.45 27.23 13.05
CA ARG A 506 7.81 27.28 12.51
C ARG A 506 8.22 28.74 12.56
N PRO A 507 9.42 29.08 12.98
CA PRO A 507 9.97 30.37 12.67
C PRO A 507 10.17 30.38 11.15
N ARG A 508 9.09 30.66 10.43
CA ARG A 508 9.15 31.07 9.05
C ARG A 508 9.07 32.56 9.08
N ASP A 509 10.05 33.14 8.44
CA ASP A 509 9.99 34.51 7.99
C ASP A 509 10.14 35.55 9.10
N SER A 510 11.31 35.55 9.68
CA SER A 510 11.96 36.79 10.09
C SER A 510 13.04 37.12 9.11
#